data_fe87e3de7ba3545b55a651b81431bea8
#
_entry.id   fe87e3de7ba3545b55a651b81431bea8
#
_cell.length_a   1.000
_cell.length_b   1.000
_cell.length_c   1.000
_cell.angle_alpha   90.00
_cell.angle_beta   90.00
_cell.angle_gamma   90.00
#
_symmetry.space_group_name_H-M   'P 1'
#
loop_
_entity.id
_entity.type
_entity.pdbx_description
1 polymer ?
#
loop_
_entity_poly.entity_id
_entity_poly.type
_entity_poly.pdbx_seq_one_letter_code
_entity_poly.pdbx_strand_id
1 'polypeptide(L)'
;ARLLMGQAEGDLSLQSDAATGGVRIAITQGGRITGLLFVSPNPVVVSRSAIISLIGTDTSALAALAGRNAADRPDPGATVCACFDVGRNTLLAAITGGASTVAALGDATCAGTNCGSCKPELAALLDQTLQRMAAE
;
A
#
# COMPACT_ATOMS: atom_id res chain seq x y z
N ALA A 1 10.98 16.74 6.55
CA ALA A 1 9.53 16.53 6.71
C ALA A 1 8.74 17.82 6.43
N ARG A 2 9.00 18.92 7.11
CA ARG A 2 8.29 20.21 6.88
C ARG A 2 8.35 20.72 5.44
N LEU A 3 9.46 20.47 4.72
CA LEU A 3 9.64 20.86 3.32
C LEU A 3 8.74 20.06 2.37
N LEU A 4 8.49 18.79 2.68
CA LEU A 4 7.67 17.87 1.87
C LEU A 4 6.18 17.95 2.20
N MET A 5 5.85 18.30 3.44
CA MET A 5 4.48 18.31 3.95
C MET A 5 3.89 19.73 4.04
N GLY A 6 4.62 20.74 3.54
CA GLY A 6 4.23 22.14 3.63
C GLY A 6 4.35 22.70 5.05
N GLN A 7 3.75 23.84 5.30
CA GLN A 7 3.64 24.45 6.63
C GLN A 7 2.52 23.75 7.43
N ALA A 8 2.65 22.43 7.64
CA ALA A 8 1.66 21.70 8.42
C ALA A 8 1.82 22.09 9.89
N GLU A 9 0.94 22.95 10.37
CA GLU A 9 0.77 23.24 11.80
C GLU A 9 0.12 22.02 12.46
N GLY A 10 0.64 21.62 13.61
CA GLY A 10 0.09 20.49 14.36
C GLY A 10 1.15 19.72 15.14
N ASP A 11 0.67 18.73 15.88
CA ASP A 11 1.51 17.81 16.64
C ASP A 11 2.14 16.79 15.71
N LEU A 12 3.46 16.59 15.85
CA LEU A 12 4.23 15.68 15.03
C LEU A 12 4.55 14.40 15.81
N SER A 13 4.12 13.27 15.29
CA SER A 13 4.48 11.93 15.78
C SER A 13 5.46 11.29 14.81
N LEU A 14 6.58 10.79 15.31
CA LEU A 14 7.64 10.15 14.52
C LEU A 14 7.90 8.75 15.05
N GLN A 15 8.00 7.79 14.14
CA GLN A 15 8.46 6.44 14.39
C GLN A 15 9.65 6.16 13.47
N SER A 16 10.74 5.64 14.01
CA SER A 16 11.89 5.16 13.25
C SER A 16 12.15 3.69 13.56
N ASP A 17 12.55 2.96 12.53
CA ASP A 17 12.95 1.56 12.63
C ASP A 17 14.41 1.47 12.20
N ALA A 18 15.32 1.28 13.17
CA ALA A 18 16.73 1.20 12.92
C ALA A 18 17.15 -0.06 12.13
N ALA A 19 16.38 -1.15 12.22
CA ALA A 19 16.68 -2.39 11.51
C ALA A 19 16.41 -2.28 10.02
N THR A 20 15.36 -1.56 9.62
CA THR A 20 14.96 -1.38 8.22
C THR A 20 15.36 -0.03 7.64
N GLY A 21 15.82 0.92 8.47
CA GLY A 21 16.07 2.30 8.07
C GLY A 21 14.80 3.09 7.73
N GLY A 22 13.64 2.54 8.08
CA GLY A 22 12.33 3.15 7.81
C GLY A 22 12.01 4.28 8.77
N VAL A 23 11.38 5.34 8.26
CA VAL A 23 10.85 6.47 9.04
C VAL A 23 9.40 6.71 8.67
N ARG A 24 8.56 6.87 9.67
CA ARG A 24 7.13 7.18 9.51
C ARG A 24 6.80 8.41 10.33
N ILE A 25 6.06 9.33 9.73
CA ILE A 25 5.67 10.60 10.37
C ILE A 25 4.17 10.80 10.20
N ALA A 26 3.51 11.15 11.29
CA ALA A 26 2.13 11.61 11.28
C ALA A 26 2.06 13.04 11.82
N ILE A 27 1.22 13.86 11.21
CA ILE A 27 0.89 15.20 11.68
C ILE A 27 -0.59 15.19 12.04
N THR A 28 -0.90 15.65 13.25
CA THR A 28 -2.27 15.78 13.75
C THR A 28 -2.56 17.22 14.12
N GLN A 29 -3.74 17.70 13.78
CA GLN A 29 -4.24 19.02 14.18
C GLN A 29 -5.65 18.87 14.71
N GLY A 30 -5.88 19.33 15.94
CA GLY A 30 -7.18 19.16 16.61
C GLY A 30 -7.63 17.69 16.73
N GLY A 31 -6.68 16.77 16.90
CA GLY A 31 -6.95 15.32 16.99
C GLY A 31 -7.12 14.61 15.63
N ARG A 32 -7.10 15.33 14.51
CA ARG A 32 -7.28 14.77 13.16
C ARG A 32 -5.95 14.59 12.44
N ILE A 33 -5.83 13.53 11.66
CA ILE A 33 -4.68 13.31 10.79
C ILE A 33 -4.71 14.33 9.66
N THR A 34 -3.68 15.18 9.56
CA THR A 34 -3.52 16.17 8.49
C THR A 34 -2.39 15.85 7.54
N GLY A 35 -1.48 14.95 7.93
CA GLY A 35 -0.38 14.54 7.08
C GLY A 35 0.23 13.22 7.51
N LEU A 36 0.63 12.40 6.52
CA LEU A 36 1.32 11.14 6.71
C LEU A 36 2.50 11.04 5.73
N LEU A 37 3.65 10.61 6.22
CA LEU A 37 4.85 10.38 5.41
C LEU A 37 5.49 9.06 5.80
N PHE A 38 5.74 8.21 4.81
CA PHE A 38 6.45 6.95 4.94
C PHE A 38 7.70 7.00 4.06
N VAL A 39 8.85 6.80 4.65
CA VAL A 39 10.15 6.79 3.98
C VAL A 39 10.85 5.48 4.29
N SER A 40 11.36 4.81 3.27
CA SER A 40 12.10 3.56 3.44
C SER A 40 13.16 3.44 2.34
N PRO A 41 14.33 2.83 2.62
CA PRO A 41 15.31 2.45 1.60
C PRO A 41 14.76 1.38 0.64
N ASN A 42 13.78 0.58 1.11
CA ASN A 42 13.07 -0.43 0.33
C ASN A 42 11.69 0.09 -0.07
N PRO A 43 11.00 -0.56 -1.03
CA PRO A 43 9.61 -0.21 -1.38
C PRO A 43 8.72 -0.15 -0.14
N VAL A 44 7.96 0.93 -0.02
CA VAL A 44 7.04 1.13 1.12
C VAL A 44 5.88 0.15 1.01
N VAL A 45 5.77 -0.76 2.00
CA VAL A 45 4.79 -1.84 2.03
C VAL A 45 3.53 -1.40 2.78
N VAL A 46 2.87 -0.34 2.31
CA VAL A 46 1.57 0.10 2.82
C VAL A 46 0.65 0.43 1.65
N SER A 47 -0.64 0.17 1.83
CA SER A 47 -1.64 0.56 0.83
C SER A 47 -1.76 2.08 0.80
N ARG A 48 -1.52 2.69 -0.36
CA ARG A 48 -1.62 4.14 -0.54
C ARG A 48 -3.06 4.63 -0.33
N SER A 49 -4.06 3.93 -0.84
CA SER A 49 -5.47 4.26 -0.67
C SER A 49 -5.89 4.20 0.80
N ALA A 50 -5.43 3.17 1.53
CA ALA A 50 -5.67 3.07 2.96
C ALA A 50 -5.09 4.28 3.73
N ILE A 51 -3.85 4.68 3.41
CA ILE A 51 -3.22 5.86 4.03
C ILE A 51 -3.95 7.15 3.68
N ILE A 52 -4.36 7.33 2.42
CA ILE A 52 -5.12 8.52 1.99
C ILE A 52 -6.46 8.60 2.72
N SER A 53 -7.13 7.47 2.95
CA SER A 53 -8.43 7.44 3.65
C SER A 53 -8.35 7.84 5.13
N LEU A 54 -7.16 7.85 5.72
CA LEU A 54 -6.93 8.30 7.10
C LEU A 54 -6.85 9.82 7.23
N ILE A 55 -6.56 10.54 6.16
CA ILE A 55 -6.48 12.00 6.18
C ILE A 55 -7.85 12.60 6.51
N GLY A 56 -7.88 13.49 7.47
CA GLY A 56 -9.11 14.14 7.98
C GLY A 56 -9.87 13.31 9.01
N THR A 57 -9.43 12.10 9.37
CA THR A 57 -10.07 11.27 10.40
C THR A 57 -9.48 11.54 11.80
N ASP A 58 -10.22 11.14 12.82
CA ASP A 58 -9.81 11.20 14.24
C ASP A 58 -8.98 9.96 14.65
N THR A 59 -8.40 9.26 13.67
CA THR A 59 -7.51 8.11 13.92
C THR A 59 -6.28 8.56 14.70
N SER A 60 -5.89 7.81 15.72
CA SER A 60 -4.68 8.15 16.48
C SER A 60 -3.44 8.10 15.59
N ALA A 61 -2.47 8.98 15.86
CA ALA A 61 -1.21 9.02 15.11
C ALA A 61 -0.51 7.65 15.10
N LEU A 62 -0.53 6.93 16.23
CA LEU A 62 0.07 5.61 16.34
C LEU A 62 -0.61 4.57 15.43
N ALA A 63 -1.94 4.57 15.37
CA ALA A 63 -2.70 3.68 14.49
C ALA A 63 -2.45 4.02 13.01
N ALA A 64 -2.40 5.32 12.67
CA ALA A 64 -2.08 5.78 11.32
C ALA A 64 -0.66 5.39 10.90
N LEU A 65 0.34 5.52 11.80
CA LEU A 65 1.72 5.10 11.56
C LEU A 65 1.89 3.59 11.43
N ALA A 66 0.98 2.78 12.01
CA ALA A 66 0.98 1.33 11.79
C ALA A 66 0.73 0.96 10.33
N GLY A 67 0.10 1.85 9.55
CA GLY A 67 -0.15 1.66 8.11
C GLY A 67 -1.12 0.52 7.81
N ARG A 68 -1.98 0.18 8.78
CA ARG A 68 -2.97 -0.90 8.62
C ARG A 68 -4.29 -0.34 8.10
N ASN A 69 -4.98 -1.12 7.29
CA ASN A 69 -6.34 -0.83 6.91
C ASN A 69 -7.28 -0.85 8.13
N ALA A 70 -8.44 -0.19 8.00
CA ALA A 70 -9.54 -0.38 8.94
C ALA A 70 -9.83 -1.89 9.08
N ALA A 71 -10.19 -2.31 10.31
CA ALA A 71 -10.32 -3.73 10.66
C ALA A 71 -11.36 -4.50 9.81
N ASP A 72 -12.22 -3.78 9.11
CA ASP A 72 -13.30 -4.30 8.26
C ASP A 72 -12.93 -4.43 6.77
N ARG A 73 -11.74 -4.01 6.35
CA ARG A 73 -11.28 -4.07 4.96
C ARG A 73 -10.04 -4.95 4.82
N PRO A 74 -10.04 -5.89 3.86
CA PRO A 74 -8.85 -6.65 3.53
C PRO A 74 -7.70 -5.71 3.17
N ASP A 75 -6.51 -5.98 3.67
CA ASP A 75 -5.32 -5.23 3.28
C ASP A 75 -4.95 -5.55 1.82
N PRO A 76 -5.05 -4.60 0.90
CA PRO A 76 -4.67 -4.82 -0.50
C PRO A 76 -3.16 -5.02 -0.68
N GLY A 77 -2.35 -4.75 0.35
CA GLY A 77 -0.89 -4.79 0.28
C GLY A 77 -0.28 -3.62 -0.48
N ALA A 78 1.02 -3.74 -0.79
CA ALA A 78 1.73 -2.72 -1.58
C ALA A 78 1.08 -2.55 -2.96
N THR A 79 0.90 -1.31 -3.40
CA THR A 79 0.30 -1.00 -4.70
C THR A 79 1.21 -1.47 -5.83
N VAL A 80 0.69 -2.32 -6.70
CA VAL A 80 1.33 -2.82 -7.94
C VAL A 80 0.80 -2.06 -9.15
N CYS A 81 -0.52 -1.93 -9.26
CA CYS A 81 -1.13 -1.16 -10.34
C CYS A 81 -1.62 0.19 -9.80
N ALA A 82 -0.87 1.27 -10.10
CA ALA A 82 -1.20 2.62 -9.65
C ALA A 82 -2.44 3.21 -10.35
N CYS A 83 -2.76 2.76 -11.59
CA CYS A 83 -3.92 3.26 -12.33
C CYS A 83 -5.25 2.88 -11.68
N PHE A 84 -5.32 1.69 -11.10
CA PHE A 84 -6.53 1.14 -10.49
C PHE A 84 -6.36 0.86 -9.00
N ASP A 85 -5.24 1.32 -8.41
CA ASP A 85 -4.91 1.13 -6.99
C ASP A 85 -5.00 -0.34 -6.54
N VAL A 86 -4.52 -1.25 -7.39
CA VAL A 86 -4.52 -2.70 -7.11
C VAL A 86 -3.25 -3.09 -6.38
N GLY A 87 -3.44 -3.61 -5.18
CA GLY A 87 -2.35 -4.06 -4.33
C GLY A 87 -1.97 -5.53 -4.54
N ARG A 88 -0.79 -5.88 -4.06
CA ARG A 88 -0.20 -7.22 -4.18
C ARG A 88 -1.10 -8.32 -3.60
N ASN A 89 -1.73 -8.09 -2.45
CA ASN A 89 -2.57 -9.09 -1.80
C ASN A 89 -3.85 -9.35 -2.60
N THR A 90 -4.42 -8.31 -3.22
CA THR A 90 -5.56 -8.44 -4.14
C THR A 90 -5.20 -9.31 -5.34
N LEU A 91 -4.00 -9.10 -5.91
CA LEU A 91 -3.51 -9.93 -7.03
C LEU A 91 -3.27 -11.38 -6.61
N LEU A 92 -2.67 -11.62 -5.45
CA LEU A 92 -2.47 -12.97 -4.91
C LEU A 92 -3.80 -13.68 -4.69
N ALA A 93 -4.81 -12.99 -4.16
CA ALA A 93 -6.16 -13.54 -4.01
C ALA A 93 -6.78 -13.91 -5.37
N ALA A 94 -6.59 -13.09 -6.40
CA ALA A 94 -7.06 -13.40 -7.74
C ALA A 94 -6.35 -14.61 -8.35
N ILE A 95 -5.01 -14.75 -8.14
CA ILE A 95 -4.23 -15.91 -8.61
C ILE A 95 -4.70 -17.18 -7.90
N THR A 96 -4.84 -17.18 -6.59
CA THR A 96 -5.37 -18.32 -5.83
C THR A 96 -6.81 -18.64 -6.20
N GLY A 97 -7.57 -17.65 -6.65
CA GLY A 97 -8.92 -17.81 -7.19
C GLY A 97 -8.98 -18.32 -8.64
N GLY A 98 -7.81 -18.61 -9.26
CA GLY A 98 -7.73 -19.25 -10.58
C GLY A 98 -7.26 -18.35 -11.74
N ALA A 99 -6.91 -17.07 -11.48
CA ALA A 99 -6.32 -16.22 -12.51
C ALA A 99 -4.89 -16.69 -12.83
N SER A 100 -4.68 -17.34 -13.97
CA SER A 100 -3.41 -17.95 -14.37
C SER A 100 -2.67 -17.18 -15.48
N THR A 101 -3.18 -16.04 -15.92
CA THR A 101 -2.56 -15.19 -16.94
C THR A 101 -2.65 -13.72 -16.56
N VAL A 102 -1.78 -12.88 -17.14
CA VAL A 102 -1.85 -11.41 -16.94
C VAL A 102 -3.18 -10.86 -17.44
N ALA A 103 -3.75 -11.42 -18.51
CA ALA A 103 -5.07 -11.04 -19.00
C ALA A 103 -6.17 -11.36 -17.97
N ALA A 104 -6.18 -12.58 -17.42
CA ALA A 104 -7.13 -12.98 -16.39
C ALA A 104 -7.02 -12.11 -15.11
N LEU A 105 -5.80 -11.69 -14.72
CA LEU A 105 -5.61 -10.71 -13.65
C LEU A 105 -6.22 -9.35 -14.01
N GLY A 106 -6.07 -8.92 -15.27
CA GLY A 106 -6.71 -7.71 -15.80
C GLY A 106 -8.24 -7.78 -15.73
N ASP A 107 -8.82 -8.89 -16.14
CA ASP A 107 -10.27 -9.12 -16.09
C ASP A 107 -10.80 -9.12 -14.65
N ALA A 108 -10.06 -9.72 -13.71
CA ALA A 108 -10.47 -9.82 -12.31
C ALA A 108 -10.24 -8.54 -11.50
N THR A 109 -9.21 -7.74 -11.83
CA THR A 109 -8.75 -6.63 -10.98
C THR A 109 -8.57 -5.29 -11.70
N CYS A 110 -8.73 -5.25 -13.01
CA CYS A 110 -8.36 -4.15 -13.90
C CYS A 110 -6.85 -3.85 -13.98
N ALA A 111 -5.99 -4.57 -13.25
CA ALA A 111 -4.55 -4.35 -13.28
C ALA A 111 -3.97 -4.62 -14.68
N GLY A 112 -3.13 -3.70 -15.17
CA GLY A 112 -2.48 -3.84 -16.48
C GLY A 112 -3.34 -3.46 -17.68
N THR A 113 -4.61 -3.09 -17.49
CA THR A 113 -5.55 -2.80 -18.60
C THR A 113 -5.51 -1.35 -19.08
N ASN A 114 -4.89 -0.42 -18.35
CA ASN A 114 -4.75 0.97 -18.75
C ASN A 114 -3.33 1.24 -19.33
N CYS A 115 -2.42 1.77 -18.54
CA CYS A 115 -1.09 2.16 -19.04
C CYS A 115 -0.16 0.95 -19.34
N GLY A 116 -0.42 -0.20 -18.73
CA GLY A 116 0.33 -1.43 -18.92
C GLY A 116 1.70 -1.48 -18.24
N SER A 117 2.14 -0.44 -17.55
CA SER A 117 3.46 -0.37 -16.89
C SER A 117 3.69 -1.44 -15.83
N CYS A 118 2.63 -1.91 -15.19
CA CYS A 118 2.71 -2.97 -14.17
C CYS A 118 2.72 -4.41 -14.76
N LYS A 119 2.52 -4.60 -16.08
CA LYS A 119 2.46 -5.96 -16.68
C LYS A 119 3.68 -6.83 -16.39
N PRO A 120 4.93 -6.33 -16.44
CA PRO A 120 6.09 -7.15 -16.09
C PRO A 120 6.04 -7.65 -14.64
N GLU A 121 5.60 -6.81 -13.70
CA GLU A 121 5.47 -7.17 -12.29
C GLU A 121 4.32 -8.17 -12.08
N LEU A 122 3.20 -8.00 -12.79
CA LEU A 122 2.10 -8.97 -12.79
C LEU A 122 2.55 -10.34 -13.27
N ALA A 123 3.34 -10.42 -14.35
CA ALA A 123 3.89 -11.67 -14.88
C ALA A 123 4.83 -12.33 -13.86
N ALA A 124 5.74 -11.56 -13.26
CA ALA A 124 6.66 -12.09 -12.25
C ALA A 124 5.91 -12.60 -11.00
N LEU A 125 4.87 -11.90 -10.56
CA LEU A 125 4.05 -12.32 -9.42
C LEU A 125 3.28 -13.62 -9.72
N LEU A 126 2.73 -13.74 -10.94
CA LEU A 126 2.08 -14.95 -11.42
C LEU A 126 3.02 -16.14 -11.39
N ASP A 127 4.18 -16.03 -12.05
CA ASP A 127 5.16 -17.11 -12.14
C ASP A 127 5.59 -17.58 -10.75
N GLN A 128 5.94 -16.67 -9.85
CA GLN A 128 6.34 -16.99 -8.48
C GLN A 128 5.23 -17.68 -7.70
N THR A 129 3.99 -17.25 -7.87
CA THR A 129 2.86 -17.77 -7.09
C THR A 129 2.46 -19.15 -7.62
N LEU A 130 2.36 -19.32 -8.94
CA LEU A 130 2.02 -20.62 -9.56
C LEU A 130 3.08 -21.68 -9.30
N GLN A 131 4.38 -21.31 -9.35
CA GLN A 131 5.46 -22.23 -8.97
C GLN A 131 5.37 -22.68 -7.52
N ARG A 132 5.01 -21.77 -6.61
CA ARG A 132 4.83 -22.12 -5.19
C ARG A 132 3.64 -23.06 -5.00
N MET A 133 2.50 -22.76 -5.63
CA MET A 133 1.30 -23.62 -5.56
C MET A 133 1.52 -25.02 -6.17
N ALA A 134 2.39 -25.14 -7.17
CA ALA A 134 2.73 -26.42 -7.78
C ALA A 134 3.71 -27.26 -6.94
N ALA A 135 4.40 -26.65 -5.97
CA ALA A 135 5.37 -27.31 -5.10
C ALA A 135 4.77 -27.79 -3.76
N GLU A 136 3.53 -27.43 -3.48
CA GLU A 136 2.75 -27.86 -2.30
C GLU A 136 1.88 -29.07 -2.61
#